data_62c744da39d8ab3fc6a3efbd244cc60d
#
_entry.id   62c744da39d8ab3fc6a3efbd244cc60d
#
_cell.length_a   1.000
_cell.length_b   1.000
_cell.length_c   1.000
_cell.angle_alpha   90.00
_cell.angle_beta   90.00
_cell.angle_gamma   90.00
#
_symmetry.space_group_name_H-M   'P 1'
#
loop_
_entity.id
_entity.type
_entity.pdbx_description
1 polymer ?
#
loop_
_entity_poly.entity_id
_entity_poly.type
_entity_poly.pdbx_seq_one_letter_code
_entity_poly.pdbx_strand_id
1 'polypeptide(L)'
;MSEKKDKKKVVVETFTDERVRTFLQGTPYGDINPDYYLLERAYRGMNEENFATFVGFFVEAGKDVNAKNPQGLTIAQVIAQHRNGGEYLQALKGAGAK
;
A
#
# COMPACT_ATOMS: atom_id res chain seq x y z
N MET A 1 -11.70 24.80 19.86
CA MET A 1 -11.58 24.53 19.50
C MET A 1 -11.38 24.01 19.26
N SER A 2 -11.41 23.92 18.98
CA SER A 2 -11.19 23.44 18.42
C SER A 2 -10.86 23.05 17.95
N GLU A 3 -10.91 23.08 17.73
CA GLU A 3 -10.55 22.81 17.02
C GLU A 3 -9.99 22.32 16.55
N LYS A 4 -10.04 22.52 16.53
CA LYS A 4 -9.58 22.19 15.92
C LYS A 4 -9.13 21.62 15.45
N LYS A 5 -9.27 21.82 15.42
CA LYS A 5 -9.00 21.40 14.83
C LYS A 5 -8.71 20.89 14.18
N ASP A 6 -8.92 21.12 13.98
CA ASP A 6 -8.80 20.75 13.23
C ASP A 6 -8.29 20.56 12.53
N LYS A 7 -8.12 20.94 12.22
CA LYS A 7 -7.87 20.78 11.55
C LYS A 7 -7.13 20.36 10.98
N LYS A 8 -6.65 20.45 10.85
CA LYS A 8 -6.08 19.92 10.37
C LYS A 8 -6.09 19.01 9.85
N LYS A 9 -6.31 18.60 9.98
CA LYS A 9 -6.44 17.60 9.45
C LYS A 9 -7.05 17.39 8.37
N VAL A 10 -7.23 17.63 8.27
CA VAL A 10 -7.88 17.90 7.08
C VAL A 10 -7.19 17.45 5.83
N VAL A 11 -5.96 17.68 5.82
CA VAL A 11 -5.14 17.40 4.68
C VAL A 11 -5.00 15.93 4.43
N VAL A 12 -4.98 15.17 5.49
CA VAL A 12 -4.83 13.73 5.38
C VAL A 12 -6.19 13.10 5.19
N GLU A 13 -6.40 12.53 4.03
CA GLU A 13 -7.65 11.87 3.72
C GLU A 13 -7.61 10.44 4.22
N THR A 14 -8.54 10.11 5.12
CA THR A 14 -8.65 8.74 5.61
C THR A 14 -9.63 7.99 4.73
N PHE A 15 -9.17 6.95 4.07
CA PHE A 15 -10.04 6.12 3.24
C PHE A 15 -10.91 5.24 4.11
N THR A 16 -12.15 5.05 3.68
CA THR A 16 -12.99 4.04 4.32
C THR A 16 -12.46 2.66 4.00
N ASP A 17 -12.83 1.68 4.80
CA ASP A 17 -12.43 0.30 4.52
C ASP A 17 -12.90 -0.13 3.13
N GLU A 18 -14.09 0.27 2.74
CA GLU A 18 -14.59 -0.06 1.41
C GLU A 18 -13.69 0.52 0.32
N ARG A 19 -13.27 1.76 0.49
CA ARG A 19 -12.39 2.39 -0.50
C ARG A 19 -11.04 1.70 -0.55
N VAL A 20 -10.51 1.34 0.61
CA VAL A 20 -9.24 0.62 0.66
C VAL A 20 -9.38 -0.72 -0.05
N ARG A 21 -10.49 -1.41 0.18
CA ARG A 21 -10.72 -2.71 -0.45
C ARG A 21 -10.86 -2.63 -1.97
N THR A 22 -11.33 -1.50 -2.50
CA THR A 22 -11.40 -1.36 -3.96
C THR A 22 -10.03 -1.42 -4.60
N PHE A 23 -8.98 -1.10 -3.86
CA PHE A 23 -7.63 -1.20 -4.37
C PHE A 23 -7.15 -2.65 -4.51
N LEU A 24 -7.91 -3.60 -3.94
CA LEU A 24 -7.63 -5.03 -4.12
C LEU A 24 -8.15 -5.53 -5.46
N GLN A 25 -8.91 -4.71 -6.17
CA GLN A 25 -9.48 -5.06 -7.45
C GLN A 25 -8.69 -4.37 -8.55
N GLY A 26 -8.54 -5.04 -9.64
CA GLY A 26 -7.82 -4.47 -10.75
C GLY A 26 -7.05 -5.54 -11.49
N THR A 27 -6.79 -5.29 -12.75
CA THR A 27 -6.08 -6.23 -13.60
C THR A 27 -4.89 -5.49 -14.21
N PRO A 28 -3.69 -6.03 -14.07
CA PRO A 28 -2.52 -5.37 -14.64
C PRO A 28 -2.50 -5.52 -16.16
N TYR A 29 -1.68 -4.69 -16.77
CA TYR A 29 -1.42 -4.81 -18.20
C TYR A 29 -0.21 -5.70 -18.40
N GLY A 30 -0.25 -6.53 -19.44
CA GLY A 30 0.90 -7.33 -19.82
C GLY A 30 1.25 -8.39 -18.78
N ASP A 31 2.54 -8.59 -18.57
CA ASP A 31 3.05 -9.69 -17.76
C ASP A 31 3.35 -9.35 -16.32
N ILE A 32 2.80 -8.24 -15.84
CA ILE A 32 3.03 -7.83 -14.46
C ILE A 32 2.28 -8.76 -13.52
N ASN A 33 2.97 -9.20 -12.45
CA ASN A 33 2.34 -10.02 -11.43
C ASN A 33 1.15 -9.27 -10.84
N PRO A 34 -0.05 -9.86 -10.81
CA PRO A 34 -1.24 -9.15 -10.30
C PRO A 34 -1.08 -8.67 -8.86
N ASP A 35 -0.45 -9.45 -8.00
CA ASP A 35 -0.28 -9.04 -6.61
C ASP A 35 0.69 -7.87 -6.49
N TYR A 36 1.78 -7.89 -7.25
CA TYR A 36 2.69 -6.76 -7.29
C TYR A 36 1.99 -5.50 -7.82
N TYR A 37 1.20 -5.66 -8.87
CA TYR A 37 0.48 -4.54 -9.46
C TYR A 37 -0.41 -3.85 -8.42
N LEU A 38 -1.14 -4.63 -7.63
CA LEU A 38 -2.03 -4.08 -6.62
C LEU A 38 -1.25 -3.33 -5.53
N LEU A 39 -0.11 -3.88 -5.11
CA LEU A 39 0.73 -3.24 -4.11
C LEU A 39 1.30 -1.93 -4.63
N GLU A 40 1.78 -1.92 -5.86
CA GLU A 40 2.33 -0.70 -6.45
C GLU A 40 1.26 0.37 -6.61
N ARG A 41 0.08 -0.03 -7.05
CA ARG A 41 -1.03 0.90 -7.22
C ARG A 41 -1.42 1.53 -5.89
N ALA A 42 -1.48 0.72 -4.84
CA ALA A 42 -1.81 1.21 -3.51
C ALA A 42 -0.73 2.13 -2.97
N TYR A 43 0.53 1.77 -3.19
CA TYR A 43 1.65 2.59 -2.75
C TYR A 43 1.59 3.98 -3.36
N ARG A 44 1.21 4.08 -4.62
CA ARG A 44 1.15 5.36 -5.31
C ARG A 44 -0.11 6.16 -4.99
N GLY A 45 -1.17 5.49 -4.59
CA GLY A 45 -2.47 6.12 -4.42
C GLY A 45 -2.91 6.39 -3.00
N MET A 46 -2.13 5.98 -2.01
CA MET A 46 -2.52 6.10 -0.59
C MET A 46 -1.39 6.66 0.24
N ASN A 47 -1.76 7.31 1.37
CA ASN A 47 -0.76 7.66 2.36
C ASN A 47 -0.40 6.41 3.17
N GLU A 48 0.57 6.53 4.08
CA GLU A 48 1.11 5.38 4.80
C GLU A 48 0.09 4.71 5.70
N GLU A 49 -0.81 5.48 6.30
CA GLU A 49 -1.84 4.88 7.18
C GLU A 49 -2.82 4.03 6.39
N ASN A 50 -3.28 4.56 5.26
CA ASN A 50 -4.21 3.82 4.41
C ASN A 50 -3.52 2.63 3.78
N PHE A 51 -2.26 2.77 3.45
CA PHE A 51 -1.48 1.67 2.89
C PHE A 51 -1.35 0.53 3.90
N ALA A 52 -1.12 0.85 5.18
CA ALA A 52 -1.02 -0.18 6.21
C ALA A 52 -2.34 -0.96 6.31
N THR A 53 -3.47 -0.25 6.26
CA THR A 53 -4.79 -0.90 6.27
C THR A 53 -4.94 -1.79 5.02
N PHE A 54 -4.54 -1.28 3.87
CA PHE A 54 -4.58 -2.04 2.62
C PHE A 54 -3.78 -3.33 2.74
N VAL A 55 -2.57 -3.24 3.26
CA VAL A 55 -1.69 -4.40 3.39
C VAL A 55 -2.35 -5.48 4.26
N GLY A 56 -3.04 -5.06 5.33
CA GLY A 56 -3.78 -6.00 6.16
C GLY A 56 -4.82 -6.77 5.37
N PHE A 57 -5.65 -6.06 4.60
CA PHE A 57 -6.66 -6.71 3.76
C PHE A 57 -6.03 -7.58 2.68
N PHE A 58 -4.92 -7.11 2.12
CA PHE A 58 -4.19 -7.80 1.07
C PHE A 58 -3.74 -9.18 1.55
N VAL A 59 -3.15 -9.23 2.75
CA VAL A 59 -2.69 -10.48 3.33
C VAL A 59 -3.87 -11.38 3.70
N GLU A 60 -4.94 -10.80 4.25
CA GLU A 60 -6.14 -11.56 4.57
C GLU A 60 -6.75 -12.20 3.33
N ALA A 61 -6.61 -11.55 2.19
CA ALA A 61 -7.11 -12.08 0.93
C ALA A 61 -6.22 -13.18 0.37
N GLY A 62 -5.14 -13.53 1.06
CA GLY A 62 -4.25 -14.60 0.62
C GLY A 62 -3.28 -14.20 -0.46
N LYS A 63 -3.07 -12.91 -0.65
CA LYS A 63 -2.18 -12.44 -1.71
C LYS A 63 -0.75 -12.34 -1.22
N ASP A 64 0.18 -12.27 -2.16
CA ASP A 64 1.61 -12.39 -1.87
C ASP A 64 2.30 -11.03 -1.77
N VAL A 65 2.68 -10.62 -0.54
CA VAL A 65 3.39 -9.35 -0.34
C VAL A 65 4.82 -9.39 -0.91
N ASN A 66 5.31 -10.58 -1.24
CA ASN A 66 6.64 -10.74 -1.80
C ASN A 66 6.61 -10.98 -3.31
N ALA A 67 5.49 -10.68 -3.96
CA ALA A 67 5.39 -10.76 -5.41
C ALA A 67 6.41 -9.84 -6.06
N LYS A 68 6.95 -10.27 -7.18
CA LYS A 68 8.04 -9.54 -7.84
C LYS A 68 7.56 -8.89 -9.13
N ASN A 69 8.19 -7.77 -9.45
CA ASN A 69 7.93 -7.09 -10.73
C ASN A 69 8.77 -7.75 -11.83
N PRO A 70 8.63 -7.30 -13.08
CA PRO A 70 9.40 -7.88 -14.19
C PRO A 70 10.91 -7.79 -14.01
N GLN A 71 11.39 -6.87 -13.16
CA GLN A 71 12.82 -6.76 -12.87
C GLN A 71 13.25 -7.68 -11.73
N GLY A 72 12.34 -8.47 -11.17
CA GLY A 72 12.65 -9.38 -10.08
C GLY A 72 12.69 -8.76 -8.70
N LEU A 73 12.11 -7.57 -8.53
CA LEU A 73 12.09 -6.86 -7.26
C LEU A 73 10.72 -6.94 -6.62
N THR A 74 10.68 -7.10 -5.30
CA THR A 74 9.42 -6.99 -4.55
C THR A 74 9.10 -5.51 -4.35
N ILE A 75 7.85 -5.21 -3.99
CA ILE A 75 7.48 -3.82 -3.72
C ILE A 75 8.30 -3.27 -2.55
N ALA A 76 8.61 -4.10 -1.54
CA ALA A 76 9.43 -3.67 -0.42
C ALA A 76 10.83 -3.24 -0.89
N GLN A 77 11.39 -3.99 -1.83
CA GLN A 77 12.70 -3.64 -2.38
C GLN A 77 12.66 -2.36 -3.19
N VAL A 78 11.57 -2.14 -3.92
CA VAL A 78 11.40 -0.91 -4.68
C VAL A 78 11.27 0.28 -3.74
N ILE A 79 10.43 0.15 -2.70
CA ILE A 79 10.20 1.23 -1.75
C ILE A 79 11.47 1.55 -0.97
N ALA A 80 12.29 0.54 -0.67
CA ALA A 80 13.53 0.74 0.08
C ALA A 80 14.50 1.67 -0.64
N GLN A 81 14.32 1.86 -1.94
CA GLN A 81 15.15 2.77 -2.73
C GLN A 81 14.64 4.21 -2.66
N HIS A 82 13.48 4.43 -2.07
CA HIS A 82 12.88 5.76 -1.97
C HIS A 82 13.12 6.37 -0.61
N ARG A 83 13.40 7.68 -0.56
CA ARG A 83 13.69 8.35 0.71
C ARG A 83 12.54 8.32 1.68
N ASN A 84 11.35 8.50 1.17
CA ASN A 84 10.18 8.72 2.02
C ASN A 84 9.32 7.49 2.15
N GLY A 85 9.88 6.31 1.92
CA GLY A 85 9.12 5.08 1.92
C GLY A 85 9.13 4.31 3.23
N GLY A 86 9.76 4.86 4.28
CA GLY A 86 10.00 4.09 5.51
C GLY A 86 8.75 3.54 6.17
N GLU A 87 7.71 4.34 6.28
CA GLU A 87 6.48 3.88 6.94
C GLU A 87 5.72 2.87 6.09
N TYR A 88 5.73 3.05 4.77
CA TYR A 88 5.18 2.05 3.87
C TYR A 88 5.94 0.73 4.02
N LEU A 89 7.26 0.82 4.11
CA LEU A 89 8.11 -0.35 4.23
C LEU A 89 7.84 -1.09 5.54
N GLN A 90 7.64 -0.35 6.63
CA GLN A 90 7.33 -0.96 7.92
C GLN A 90 6.02 -1.73 7.87
N ALA A 91 5.01 -1.17 7.20
CA ALA A 91 3.73 -1.85 7.05
C ALA A 91 3.91 -3.17 6.31
N LEU A 92 4.71 -3.18 5.26
CA LEU A 92 4.97 -4.40 4.50
C LEU A 92 5.73 -5.41 5.33
N LYS A 93 6.75 -4.97 6.06
CA LYS A 93 7.53 -5.90 6.88
C LYS A 93 6.69 -6.51 7.99
N GLY A 94 5.78 -5.73 8.57
CA GLY A 94 4.87 -6.26 9.57
C GLY A 94 3.93 -7.31 9.00
N ALA A 95 3.73 -7.31 7.70
CA ALA A 95 2.89 -8.29 7.02
C ALA A 95 3.67 -9.46 6.42
N GLY A 96 4.97 -9.52 6.67
CA GLY A 96 5.78 -10.64 6.22
C GLY A 96 6.64 -10.38 5.00
N ALA A 97 6.77 -9.13 4.56
CA ALA A 97 7.64 -8.82 3.43
C ALA A 97 9.10 -9.03 3.81
N LYS A 98 9.87 -9.47 2.86
CA LYS A 98 11.28 -9.78 3.07
C LYS A 98 12.20 -8.82 2.37
#